data_883e062cf9b69ad8a3688d6346832792
#
_entry.id   883e062cf9b69ad8a3688d6346832792
#
_cell.length_a   1.000
_cell.length_b   1.000
_cell.length_c   1.000
_cell.angle_alpha   90.00
_cell.angle_beta   90.00
_cell.angle_gamma   90.00
#
_symmetry.space_group_name_H-M   'P 1'
#
loop_
_entity.id
_entity.type
_entity.pdbx_description
1 polymer ?
#
loop_
_entity_poly.entity_id
_entity_poly.type
_entity_poly.pdbx_seq_one_letter_code
_entity_poly.pdbx_strand_id
1 'polypeptide(L)'
;MGILCVGLFTRFGPALGETFYHNADAGRFIQILSWLCPFLYLATSSGSILNGLGKTKLTFFHHLVSLLIRIAFVWFGIPKFGIPRWGIFAYLAALLISELVLAFLHIHALACEVPIRLPVSQGIVKPAFCLLVSIGMLEVIPNASYLPHLFPPVLIQSGILCLLYIGGL
;
A
#
# COMPACT_ATOMS: atom_id res chain seq x y z
N MET A 1 2.36 -5.04 -8.34
CA MET A 1 1.06 -4.49 -7.91
C MET A 1 1.16 -3.49 -6.75
N GLY A 2 1.87 -3.76 -5.64
CA GLY A 2 1.98 -2.81 -4.51
C GLY A 2 2.51 -1.42 -4.89
N ILE A 3 3.50 -1.36 -5.78
CA ILE A 3 4.10 -0.10 -6.28
C ILE A 3 3.07 0.71 -7.09
N LEU A 4 2.25 0.05 -7.92
CA LEU A 4 1.16 0.69 -8.65
C LEU A 4 0.14 1.33 -7.69
N CYS A 5 -0.26 0.61 -6.63
CA CYS A 5 -1.17 1.14 -5.62
C CYS A 5 -0.61 2.38 -4.94
N VAL A 6 0.70 2.40 -4.60
CA VAL A 6 1.35 3.59 -4.04
C VAL A 6 1.22 4.77 -5.00
N GLY A 7 1.61 4.59 -6.25
CA GLY A 7 1.53 5.66 -7.25
C GLY A 7 0.12 6.19 -7.45
N LEU A 8 -0.84 5.28 -7.59
CA LEU A 8 -2.25 5.62 -7.80
C LEU A 8 -2.83 6.39 -6.61
N PHE A 9 -2.69 5.87 -5.40
CA PHE A 9 -3.27 6.50 -4.21
C PHE A 9 -2.51 7.75 -3.76
N THR A 10 -1.21 7.83 -4.02
CA THR A 10 -0.44 9.06 -3.74
C THR A 10 -0.87 10.19 -4.68
N ARG A 11 -1.09 9.90 -5.97
CA ARG A 11 -1.46 10.90 -6.97
C ARG A 11 -2.94 11.28 -6.89
N PHE A 12 -3.82 10.30 -6.75
CA PHE A 12 -5.26 10.50 -6.81
C PHE A 12 -5.96 10.48 -5.44
N GLY A 13 -5.24 10.17 -4.35
CA GLY A 13 -5.81 10.09 -3.00
C GLY A 13 -6.63 11.30 -2.58
N PRO A 14 -6.12 12.54 -2.70
CA PRO A 14 -6.90 13.74 -2.36
C PRO A 14 -8.18 13.87 -3.19
N ALA A 15 -8.08 13.67 -4.48
CA ALA A 15 -9.22 13.76 -5.39
C ALA A 15 -10.26 12.65 -5.15
N LEU A 16 -9.82 11.43 -4.82
CA LEU A 16 -10.70 10.33 -4.41
C LEU A 16 -11.42 10.65 -3.09
N GLY A 17 -10.69 11.24 -2.12
CA GLY A 17 -11.27 11.64 -0.84
C GLY A 17 -12.37 12.69 -1.01
N GLU A 18 -12.18 13.67 -1.87
CA GLU A 18 -13.18 14.69 -2.18
C GLU A 18 -14.37 14.10 -2.98
N THR A 19 -14.09 13.27 -3.98
CA THR A 19 -15.15 12.73 -4.86
C THR A 19 -16.07 11.75 -4.15
N PHE A 20 -15.52 10.83 -3.33
CA PHE A 20 -16.31 9.78 -2.69
C PHE A 20 -16.76 10.11 -1.28
N TYR A 21 -15.93 10.83 -0.52
CA TYR A 21 -16.19 11.10 0.90
C TYR A 21 -16.53 12.57 1.18
N HIS A 22 -16.41 13.45 0.18
CA HIS A 22 -16.60 14.89 0.33
C HIS A 22 -15.80 15.48 1.51
N ASN A 23 -14.62 14.90 1.76
CA ASN A 23 -13.78 15.25 2.89
C ASN A 23 -12.29 15.21 2.50
N ALA A 24 -11.62 16.34 2.63
CA ALA A 24 -10.19 16.50 2.31
C ALA A 24 -9.30 15.66 3.25
N ASP A 25 -9.71 15.45 4.51
CA ASP A 25 -8.95 14.63 5.47
C ASP A 25 -8.96 13.16 5.05
N ALA A 26 -10.07 12.65 4.48
CA ALA A 26 -10.13 11.29 3.93
C ALA A 26 -9.11 11.09 2.81
N GLY A 27 -8.92 12.10 1.95
CA GLY A 27 -7.90 12.06 0.89
C GLY A 27 -6.47 11.95 1.43
N ARG A 28 -6.17 12.67 2.50
CA ARG A 28 -4.87 12.58 3.19
C ARG A 28 -4.65 11.20 3.81
N PHE A 29 -5.68 10.59 4.39
CA PHE A 29 -5.59 9.22 4.93
C PHE A 29 -5.31 8.20 3.83
N ILE A 30 -6.01 8.28 2.71
CA ILE A 30 -5.76 7.43 1.55
C ILE A 30 -4.30 7.55 1.10
N GLN A 31 -3.77 8.77 1.05
CA GLN A 31 -2.39 9.05 0.66
C GLN A 31 -1.37 8.44 1.64
N ILE A 32 -1.60 8.54 2.94
CA ILE A 32 -0.74 7.91 3.96
C ILE A 32 -0.84 6.39 3.89
N LEU A 33 -2.05 5.84 3.75
CA LEU A 33 -2.26 4.39 3.63
C LEU A 33 -1.64 3.81 2.34
N SER A 34 -1.41 4.62 1.31
CA SER A 34 -0.80 4.14 0.08
C SER A 34 0.58 3.51 0.32
N TRP A 35 1.34 4.07 1.26
CA TRP A 35 2.65 3.55 1.66
C TRP A 35 2.59 2.19 2.35
N LEU A 36 1.41 1.81 2.87
CA LEU A 36 1.19 0.50 3.47
C LEU A 36 1.08 -0.60 2.40
N CYS A 37 0.60 -0.27 1.20
CA CYS A 37 0.31 -1.24 0.15
C CYS A 37 1.48 -2.19 -0.20
N PRO A 38 2.73 -1.73 -0.41
CA PRO A 38 3.83 -2.64 -0.74
C PRO A 38 4.14 -3.62 0.40
N PHE A 39 4.02 -3.17 1.65
CA PHE A 39 4.26 -4.05 2.80
C PHE A 39 3.16 -5.09 2.97
N LEU A 40 1.90 -4.72 2.75
CA LEU A 40 0.77 -5.66 2.70
C LEU A 40 0.96 -6.71 1.62
N TYR A 41 1.40 -6.32 0.43
CA TYR A 41 1.68 -7.25 -0.66
C TYR A 41 2.82 -8.19 -0.32
N LEU A 42 3.91 -7.68 0.26
CA LEU A 42 5.03 -8.50 0.68
C LEU A 42 4.64 -9.47 1.80
N ALA A 43 3.94 -9.00 2.81
CA ALA A 43 3.48 -9.83 3.93
C ALA A 43 2.55 -10.95 3.44
N THR A 44 1.57 -10.61 2.59
CA THR A 44 0.59 -11.57 2.05
C THR A 44 1.25 -12.60 1.14
N SER A 45 2.11 -12.16 0.22
CA SER A 45 2.80 -13.07 -0.71
C SER A 45 3.75 -14.01 0.03
N SER A 46 4.57 -13.48 0.94
CA SER A 46 5.50 -14.28 1.74
C SER A 46 4.78 -15.24 2.68
N GLY A 47 3.67 -14.79 3.30
CA GLY A 47 2.82 -15.61 4.14
C GLY A 47 2.17 -16.76 3.36
N SER A 48 1.71 -16.51 2.14
CA SER A 48 1.15 -17.53 1.26
C SER A 48 2.17 -18.62 0.89
N ILE A 49 3.41 -18.21 0.60
CA ILE A 49 4.50 -19.16 0.31
C ILE A 49 4.84 -19.97 1.56
N LEU A 50 4.95 -19.36 2.74
CA LEU A 50 5.20 -20.08 4.00
C LEU A 50 4.09 -21.08 4.31
N ASN A 51 2.83 -20.73 4.06
CA ASN A 51 1.70 -21.64 4.22
C ASN A 51 1.76 -22.80 3.22
N GLY A 52 2.17 -22.55 1.97
CA GLY A 52 2.40 -23.57 0.97
C GLY A 52 3.55 -24.54 1.33
N LEU A 53 4.55 -24.06 2.07
CA LEU A 53 5.63 -24.88 2.64
C LEU A 53 5.22 -25.65 3.91
N GLY A 54 3.95 -25.59 4.31
CA GLY A 54 3.44 -26.25 5.50
C GLY A 54 3.79 -25.57 6.83
N LYS A 55 4.36 -24.35 6.79
CA LYS A 55 4.76 -23.59 7.98
C LYS A 55 3.62 -22.70 8.52
N THR A 56 2.41 -23.18 8.48
CA THR A 56 1.20 -22.45 8.92
C THR A 56 1.26 -21.98 10.38
N LYS A 57 1.86 -22.80 11.26
CA LYS A 57 2.05 -22.42 12.66
C LYS A 57 2.94 -21.20 12.81
N LEU A 58 3.99 -21.10 12.01
CA LEU A 58 4.92 -19.98 12.03
C LEU A 58 4.24 -18.71 11.51
N THR A 59 3.49 -18.82 10.41
CA THR A 59 2.70 -17.70 9.87
C THR A 59 1.69 -17.19 10.87
N PHE A 60 0.99 -18.09 11.57
CA PHE A 60 0.07 -17.72 12.64
C PHE A 60 0.76 -16.94 13.77
N PHE A 61 1.93 -17.40 14.20
CA PHE A 61 2.72 -16.75 15.25
C PHE A 61 3.14 -15.33 14.83
N HIS A 62 3.58 -15.16 13.58
CA HIS A 62 3.95 -13.84 13.05
C HIS A 62 2.76 -12.88 13.02
N HIS A 63 1.58 -13.36 12.61
CA HIS A 63 0.36 -12.56 12.67
C HIS A 63 -0.04 -12.18 14.10
N LEU A 64 0.14 -13.11 15.06
CA LEU A 64 -0.13 -12.85 16.46
C LEU A 64 0.79 -11.75 17.00
N VAL A 65 2.09 -11.81 16.69
CA VAL A 65 3.08 -10.79 17.08
C VAL A 65 2.71 -9.43 16.49
N SER A 66 2.38 -9.37 15.20
CA SER A 66 1.93 -8.14 14.54
C SER A 66 0.69 -7.55 15.18
N LEU A 67 -0.29 -8.39 15.52
CA LEU A 67 -1.50 -7.98 16.20
C LEU A 67 -1.24 -7.42 17.60
N LEU A 68 -0.37 -8.07 18.38
CA LEU A 68 0.02 -7.60 19.72
C LEU A 68 0.73 -6.24 19.65
N ILE A 69 1.63 -6.05 18.68
CA ILE A 69 2.27 -4.75 18.44
C ILE A 69 1.23 -3.69 18.14
N ARG A 70 0.26 -3.98 17.26
CA ARG A 70 -0.81 -3.06 16.89
C ARG A 70 -1.65 -2.66 18.11
N ILE A 71 -2.06 -3.64 18.92
CA ILE A 71 -2.83 -3.40 20.15
C ILE A 71 -2.01 -2.56 21.14
N ALA A 72 -0.74 -2.87 21.34
CA ALA A 72 0.13 -2.13 22.25
C ALA A 72 0.27 -0.66 21.82
N PHE A 73 0.50 -0.40 20.52
CA PHE A 73 0.57 0.97 20.00
C PHE A 73 -0.74 1.75 20.15
N VAL A 74 -1.88 1.09 19.93
CA VAL A 74 -3.19 1.70 20.10
C VAL A 74 -3.44 1.99 21.59
N TRP A 75 -3.12 1.03 22.47
CA TRP A 75 -3.31 1.18 23.92
C TRP A 75 -2.45 2.30 24.53
N PHE A 76 -1.18 2.37 24.13
CA PHE A 76 -0.25 3.37 24.65
C PHE A 76 -0.31 4.71 23.91
N GLY A 77 -0.69 4.71 22.63
CA GLY A 77 -0.67 5.90 21.77
C GLY A 77 -1.89 6.79 21.93
N ILE A 78 -3.09 6.20 22.03
CA ILE A 78 -4.34 6.97 22.10
C ILE A 78 -4.48 7.79 23.38
N PRO A 79 -4.27 7.24 24.61
CA PRO A 79 -4.50 7.99 25.83
C PRO A 79 -3.46 9.07 26.12
N LYS A 80 -2.23 8.95 25.62
CA LYS A 80 -1.15 9.91 25.89
C LYS A 80 -1.24 11.20 25.06
N PHE A 81 -1.86 11.16 23.90
CA PHE A 81 -1.89 12.31 23.00
C PHE A 81 -3.17 13.15 23.07
N GLY A 82 -4.16 12.80 23.91
CA GLY A 82 -5.28 13.64 24.38
C GLY A 82 -6.04 14.49 23.33
N ILE A 83 -5.62 14.50 22.08
CA ILE A 83 -6.15 15.30 20.99
C ILE A 83 -6.73 14.35 19.95
N PRO A 84 -8.03 14.48 19.58
CA PRO A 84 -8.70 13.58 18.65
C PRO A 84 -7.98 13.38 17.29
N ARG A 85 -7.29 14.40 16.82
CA ARG A 85 -6.50 14.36 15.57
C ARG A 85 -5.27 13.44 15.65
N TRP A 86 -4.60 13.39 16.77
CA TRP A 86 -3.40 12.57 16.96
C TRP A 86 -3.73 11.08 17.14
N GLY A 87 -4.92 10.77 17.67
CA GLY A 87 -5.39 9.39 17.81
C GLY A 87 -5.44 8.64 16.48
N ILE A 88 -5.88 9.32 15.40
CA ILE A 88 -5.95 8.72 14.06
C ILE A 88 -4.54 8.51 13.48
N PHE A 89 -3.64 9.48 13.65
CA PHE A 89 -2.24 9.33 13.21
C PHE A 89 -1.50 8.24 13.99
N ALA A 90 -1.74 8.12 15.30
CA ALA A 90 -1.19 7.04 16.12
C ALA A 90 -1.68 5.66 15.63
N TYR A 91 -2.95 5.55 15.27
CA TYR A 91 -3.52 4.33 14.70
C TYR A 91 -2.90 3.99 13.33
N LEU A 92 -2.74 4.98 12.45
CA LEU A 92 -2.09 4.79 11.15
C LEU A 92 -0.61 4.37 11.31
N ALA A 93 0.11 4.99 12.24
CA ALA A 93 1.47 4.60 12.57
C ALA A 93 1.53 3.17 13.11
N ALA A 94 0.60 2.79 13.99
CA ALA A 94 0.49 1.43 14.50
C ALA A 94 0.27 0.41 13.39
N LEU A 95 -0.60 0.72 12.42
CA LEU A 95 -0.82 -0.10 11.22
C LEU A 95 0.45 -0.24 10.41
N LEU A 96 1.11 0.88 10.06
CA LEU A 96 2.35 0.85 9.27
C LEU A 96 3.44 0.01 9.94
N ILE A 97 3.68 0.23 11.23
CA ILE A 97 4.72 -0.47 11.99
C ILE A 97 4.39 -1.96 12.09
N SER A 98 3.14 -2.32 12.43
CA SER A 98 2.74 -3.72 12.56
C SER A 98 2.86 -4.50 11.24
N GLU A 99 2.47 -3.91 10.12
CA GLU A 99 2.59 -4.55 8.80
C GLU A 99 4.05 -4.64 8.32
N LEU A 100 4.85 -3.62 8.62
CA LEU A 100 6.28 -3.64 8.32
C LEU A 100 6.99 -4.76 9.11
N VAL A 101 6.68 -4.92 10.39
CA VAL A 101 7.21 -6.00 11.23
C VAL A 101 6.74 -7.35 10.68
N LEU A 102 5.47 -7.49 10.32
CA LEU A 102 4.93 -8.72 9.75
C LEU A 102 5.63 -9.10 8.45
N ALA A 103 5.79 -8.15 7.53
CA ALA A 103 6.50 -8.36 6.27
C ALA A 103 7.95 -8.80 6.52
N PHE A 104 8.64 -8.14 7.45
CA PHE A 104 10.02 -8.48 7.81
C PHE A 104 10.12 -9.91 8.39
N LEU A 105 9.24 -10.28 9.33
CA LEU A 105 9.21 -11.62 9.92
C LEU A 105 8.95 -12.70 8.86
N HIS A 106 8.00 -12.47 7.94
CA HIS A 106 7.71 -13.42 6.86
C HIS A 106 8.88 -13.57 5.89
N ILE A 107 9.51 -12.45 5.48
CA ILE A 107 10.66 -12.48 4.58
C ILE A 107 11.85 -13.16 5.25
N HIS A 108 12.12 -12.87 6.52
CA HIS A 108 13.19 -13.51 7.28
C HIS A 108 12.99 -15.02 7.39
N ALA A 109 11.78 -15.45 7.76
CA ALA A 109 11.44 -16.87 7.84
C ALA A 109 11.57 -17.57 6.49
N LEU A 110 11.13 -16.92 5.42
CA LEU A 110 11.25 -17.45 4.06
C LEU A 110 12.72 -17.55 3.61
N ALA A 111 13.54 -16.55 3.95
CA ALA A 111 14.97 -16.55 3.65
C ALA A 111 15.74 -17.68 4.37
N CYS A 112 15.28 -18.10 5.55
CA CYS A 112 15.85 -19.24 6.28
C CYS A 112 15.49 -20.57 5.66
N GLU A 113 14.32 -20.72 5.03
CA GLU A 113 13.83 -21.98 4.47
C GLU A 113 14.25 -22.20 3.01
N VAL A 114 14.39 -21.13 2.25
CA VAL A 114 14.69 -21.17 0.82
C VAL A 114 15.83 -20.21 0.49
N PRO A 115 16.87 -20.61 -0.28
CA PRO A 115 17.90 -19.68 -0.76
C PRO A 115 17.29 -18.71 -1.76
N ILE A 116 16.74 -17.60 -1.26
CA ILE A 116 16.05 -16.59 -2.07
C ILE A 116 17.09 -15.77 -2.82
N ARG A 117 17.16 -15.95 -4.13
CA ARG A 117 17.79 -14.96 -5.03
C ARG A 117 16.70 -13.99 -5.46
N LEU A 118 16.52 -12.90 -4.71
CA LEU A 118 15.59 -11.84 -5.12
C LEU A 118 16.22 -11.06 -6.27
N PRO A 119 15.70 -11.15 -7.50
CA PRO A 119 16.12 -10.27 -8.57
C PRO A 119 15.52 -8.87 -8.31
N VAL A 120 16.22 -8.07 -7.49
CA VAL A 120 15.79 -6.72 -7.10
C VAL A 120 15.50 -5.84 -8.33
N SER A 121 16.25 -6.03 -9.40
CA SER A 121 16.05 -5.30 -10.65
C SER A 121 14.71 -5.61 -11.31
N GLN A 122 14.26 -6.85 -11.30
CA GLN A 122 12.98 -7.24 -11.91
C GLN A 122 11.79 -7.01 -10.97
N GLY A 123 11.98 -7.17 -9.65
CA GLY A 123 10.90 -7.06 -8.66
C GLY A 123 10.59 -5.64 -8.21
N ILE A 124 11.55 -4.72 -8.26
CA ILE A 124 11.40 -3.34 -7.75
C ILE A 124 11.69 -2.31 -8.83
N VAL A 125 12.82 -2.43 -9.53
CA VAL A 125 13.28 -1.38 -10.46
C VAL A 125 12.38 -1.28 -11.68
N LYS A 126 12.04 -2.41 -12.33
CA LYS A 126 11.11 -2.40 -13.48
C LYS A 126 9.73 -1.83 -13.14
N PRO A 127 9.02 -2.31 -12.10
CA PRO A 127 7.72 -1.76 -11.73
C PRO A 127 7.78 -0.28 -11.34
N ALA A 128 8.84 0.15 -10.65
CA ALA A 128 9.01 1.55 -10.29
C ALA A 128 9.23 2.44 -11.53
N PHE A 129 10.05 1.97 -12.48
CA PHE A 129 10.29 2.67 -13.74
C PHE A 129 9.00 2.75 -14.58
N CYS A 130 8.26 1.65 -14.72
CA CYS A 130 6.98 1.63 -15.42
C CYS A 130 5.97 2.60 -14.78
N LEU A 131 5.95 2.70 -13.45
CA LEU A 131 5.10 3.66 -12.76
C LEU A 131 5.48 5.10 -13.10
N LEU A 132 6.77 5.45 -13.04
CA LEU A 132 7.25 6.80 -13.37
C LEU A 132 6.91 7.18 -14.81
N VAL A 133 7.12 6.27 -15.76
CA VAL A 133 6.77 6.50 -17.17
C VAL A 133 5.25 6.66 -17.33
N SER A 134 4.45 5.85 -16.66
CA SER A 134 2.98 5.92 -16.73
C SER A 134 2.45 7.25 -16.16
N ILE A 135 3.03 7.73 -15.05
CA ILE A 135 2.68 9.05 -14.49
C ILE A 135 3.09 10.17 -15.45
N GLY A 136 4.31 10.10 -16.02
CA GLY A 136 4.77 11.09 -17.00
C GLY A 136 3.91 11.13 -18.25
N MET A 137 3.48 9.98 -18.78
CA MET A 137 2.54 9.92 -19.91
C MET A 137 1.18 10.54 -19.57
N LEU A 138 0.72 10.35 -18.34
CA LEU A 138 -0.56 10.91 -17.90
C LEU A 138 -0.53 12.45 -17.84
N GLU A 139 0.63 13.05 -17.56
CA GLU A 139 0.79 14.52 -17.58
C GLU A 139 0.81 15.10 -19.00
N VAL A 140 1.26 14.30 -19.97
CA VAL A 140 1.29 14.71 -21.40
C VAL A 140 -0.09 14.60 -22.04
N ILE A 141 -0.99 13.76 -21.51
CA ILE A 141 -2.37 13.67 -22.02
C ILE A 141 -3.17 14.86 -21.44
N PRO A 142 -3.43 15.92 -22.25
CA PRO A 142 -4.20 17.05 -21.76
C PRO A 142 -5.57 16.58 -21.34
N ASN A 143 -5.94 16.93 -20.14
CA ASN A 143 -7.24 16.75 -19.48
C ASN A 143 -8.29 16.04 -20.36
N ALA A 144 -8.59 14.80 -20.04
CA ALA A 144 -9.73 14.08 -20.61
C ALA A 144 -11.06 14.73 -20.15
N SER A 145 -11.14 16.05 -20.28
CA SER A 145 -12.29 16.89 -19.98
C SER A 145 -13.43 16.70 -20.98
N TYR A 146 -13.21 15.85 -21.98
CA TYR A 146 -14.19 15.64 -23.07
C TYR A 146 -15.25 14.56 -22.80
N LEU A 147 -15.21 13.88 -21.62
CA LEU A 147 -16.27 12.94 -21.22
C LEU A 147 -16.91 13.37 -19.87
N PRO A 148 -17.62 14.53 -19.82
CA PRO A 148 -17.94 15.17 -18.55
C PRO A 148 -19.16 14.61 -17.82
N HIS A 149 -19.92 13.66 -18.35
CA HIS A 149 -21.26 13.40 -17.82
C HIS A 149 -21.52 12.01 -17.20
N LEU A 150 -20.61 11.04 -17.35
CA LEU A 150 -20.88 9.68 -16.86
C LEU A 150 -19.97 9.23 -15.70
N PHE A 151 -18.72 9.69 -15.64
CA PHE A 151 -17.78 9.29 -14.59
C PHE A 151 -16.91 10.48 -14.14
N PRO A 152 -16.58 10.59 -12.84
CA PRO A 152 -15.63 11.60 -12.36
C PRO A 152 -14.28 11.43 -13.09
N PRO A 153 -13.66 12.53 -13.54
CA PRO A 153 -12.43 12.50 -14.36
C PRO A 153 -11.29 11.73 -13.67
N VAL A 154 -11.30 11.68 -12.34
CA VAL A 154 -10.36 10.93 -11.50
C VAL A 154 -10.40 9.42 -11.79
N LEU A 155 -11.58 8.84 -12.01
CA LEU A 155 -11.71 7.40 -12.29
C LEU A 155 -11.19 7.05 -13.68
N ILE A 156 -11.39 7.92 -14.66
CA ILE A 156 -10.89 7.72 -16.02
C ILE A 156 -9.36 7.79 -16.03
N GLN A 157 -8.78 8.80 -15.37
CA GLN A 157 -7.33 8.97 -15.28
C GLN A 157 -6.67 7.82 -14.52
N SER A 158 -7.27 7.36 -13.42
CA SER A 158 -6.76 6.20 -12.67
C SER A 158 -6.82 4.91 -13.48
N GLY A 159 -7.88 4.71 -14.27
CA GLY A 159 -8.02 3.59 -15.19
C GLY A 159 -6.95 3.60 -16.29
N ILE A 160 -6.70 4.75 -16.91
CA ILE A 160 -5.65 4.91 -17.93
C ILE A 160 -4.27 4.62 -17.32
N LEU A 161 -3.98 5.10 -16.12
CA LEU A 161 -2.72 4.82 -15.42
C LEU A 161 -2.53 3.31 -15.17
N CYS A 162 -3.59 2.63 -14.73
CA CYS A 162 -3.54 1.17 -14.56
C CYS A 162 -3.26 0.44 -15.87
N LEU A 163 -3.92 0.83 -16.96
CA LEU A 163 -3.71 0.20 -18.27
C LEU A 163 -2.30 0.43 -18.81
N LEU A 164 -1.79 1.64 -18.71
CA LEU A 164 -0.41 1.98 -19.12
C LEU A 164 0.62 1.21 -18.31
N TYR A 165 0.39 1.08 -17.00
CA TYR A 165 1.29 0.32 -16.12
C TYR A 165 1.30 -1.18 -16.46
N ILE A 166 0.14 -1.78 -16.70
CA ILE A 166 0.02 -3.20 -17.06
C ILE A 166 0.62 -3.46 -18.45
N GLY A 167 0.44 -2.54 -19.38
CA GLY A 167 1.00 -2.65 -20.72
C GLY A 167 2.52 -2.46 -20.80
N GLY A 168 3.13 -1.82 -19.79
CA GLY A 168 4.58 -1.59 -19.70
C GLY A 168 5.36 -2.66 -18.90
N LEU A 169 4.67 -3.57 -18.21
CA LEU A 169 5.26 -4.69 -17.43
C LEU A 169 5.58 -5.87 -18.32
#